data_a6b12c5e90d6343ee12f166258130576
#
_entry.id   a6b12c5e90d6343ee12f166258130576
#
_cell.length_a   1.000
_cell.length_b   1.000
_cell.length_c   1.000
_cell.angle_alpha   90.00
_cell.angle_beta   90.00
_cell.angle_gamma   90.00
#
_symmetry.space_group_name_H-M   'P 1'
#
loop_
_entity.id
_entity.type
_entity.pdbx_description
1 polymer ?
#
loop_
_entity_poly.entity_id
_entity_poly.type
_entity_poly.pdbx_seq_one_letter_code
_entity_poly.pdbx_strand_id
1 'polypeptide(L)'
;LAMYCERYEGLGIDLVGMNVNDILTLGAEPLFFLDYFAIGKLDHHRMVEIIKGISEGCKQAGCALIGGETAEMPGLYANGDFDLAGFCVGIADRDKIIDGKKVKPGQVIVGIASSGIHSNGFSLVRKVLRPDFIKQHAEEILKPTKIYVKPVLSLLEKEPVYSIAHITGGGFFDNIPRVLADGCGAKIHMGSWPIPRVFRWIQESGNVQAKEMYRTFNMGIGMILVTEKKRALKVISHLSKFKERAWVIGEIVKGEGVSVQ
;
A
#
# COMPACT_ATOMS: atom_id res chain seq x y z
N LEU A 1 -3.72 -11.95 -12.68
CA LEU A 1 -3.69 -11.00 -13.81
C LEU A 1 -2.30 -10.90 -14.42
N ALA A 2 -1.23 -10.92 -13.63
CA ALA A 2 0.15 -10.89 -14.12
C ALA A 2 0.42 -11.99 -15.15
N MET A 3 0.02 -13.24 -14.86
CA MET A 3 0.12 -14.35 -15.80
C MET A 3 -0.67 -14.12 -17.10
N TYR A 4 -1.90 -13.59 -16.97
CA TYR A 4 -2.74 -13.28 -18.12
C TYR A 4 -2.16 -12.19 -19.02
N CYS A 5 -1.49 -11.20 -18.42
CA CYS A 5 -0.86 -10.09 -19.13
C CYS A 5 0.62 -10.34 -19.44
N GLU A 6 1.20 -11.47 -19.00
CA GLU A 6 2.63 -11.81 -19.12
C GLU A 6 3.56 -10.71 -18.59
N ARG A 7 3.20 -10.14 -17.41
CA ARG A 7 3.94 -9.05 -16.75
C ARG A 7 4.25 -9.44 -15.30
N TYR A 8 5.48 -9.74 -15.00
CA TYR A 8 5.90 -10.31 -13.71
C TYR A 8 6.78 -9.38 -12.88
N GLU A 9 7.50 -8.43 -13.52
CA GLU A 9 8.45 -7.54 -12.83
C GLU A 9 7.83 -6.77 -11.67
N GLY A 10 6.59 -6.29 -11.82
CA GLY A 10 5.86 -5.56 -10.79
C GLY A 10 5.55 -6.37 -9.54
N LEU A 11 5.41 -7.70 -9.65
CA LEU A 11 5.03 -8.57 -8.54
C LEU A 11 6.08 -8.59 -7.42
N GLY A 12 7.37 -8.56 -7.77
CA GLY A 12 8.44 -8.50 -6.79
C GLY A 12 8.42 -7.18 -6.00
N ILE A 13 8.14 -6.07 -6.67
CA ILE A 13 7.98 -4.76 -6.02
C ILE A 13 6.75 -4.76 -5.12
N ASP A 14 5.63 -5.35 -5.57
CA ASP A 14 4.41 -5.51 -4.76
C ASP A 14 4.70 -6.29 -3.47
N LEU A 15 5.40 -7.42 -3.59
CA LEU A 15 5.76 -8.27 -2.46
C LEU A 15 6.55 -7.48 -1.40
N VAL A 16 7.59 -6.76 -1.83
CA VAL A 16 8.39 -5.94 -0.91
C VAL A 16 7.54 -4.79 -0.36
N GLY A 17 6.80 -4.07 -1.22
CA GLY A 17 5.99 -2.93 -0.83
C GLY A 17 4.95 -3.26 0.24
N MET A 18 4.27 -4.40 0.11
CA MET A 18 3.31 -4.88 1.11
C MET A 18 3.95 -5.06 2.50
N ASN A 19 5.15 -5.61 2.56
CA ASN A 19 5.84 -5.89 3.81
C ASN A 19 6.49 -4.63 4.43
N VAL A 20 7.29 -3.89 3.65
CA VAL A 20 8.05 -2.75 4.20
C VAL A 20 7.15 -1.57 4.58
N ASN A 21 6.05 -1.38 3.87
CA ASN A 21 5.08 -0.34 4.23
C ASN A 21 4.33 -0.68 5.52
N ASP A 22 4.08 -1.96 5.80
CA ASP A 22 3.39 -2.37 7.02
C ASP A 22 4.27 -2.14 8.25
N ILE A 23 5.56 -2.52 8.22
CA ILE A 23 6.46 -2.23 9.35
C ILE A 23 6.72 -0.73 9.51
N LEU A 24 6.72 0.04 8.41
CA LEU A 24 6.83 1.49 8.44
C LEU A 24 5.70 2.16 9.23
N THR A 25 4.52 1.54 9.34
CA THR A 25 3.39 2.10 10.11
C THR A 25 3.73 2.29 11.60
N LEU A 26 4.68 1.53 12.11
CA LEU A 26 5.22 1.67 13.47
C LEU A 26 6.40 2.66 13.55
N GLY A 27 6.79 3.28 12.44
CA GLY A 27 8.00 4.11 12.35
C GLY A 27 9.29 3.28 12.27
N ALA A 28 9.19 1.97 11.99
CA ALA A 28 10.34 1.09 11.90
C ALA A 28 11.08 1.25 10.57
N GLU A 29 12.42 1.24 10.64
CA GLU A 29 13.31 1.18 9.49
C GLU A 29 13.47 -0.28 9.04
N PRO A 30 13.16 -0.64 7.79
CA PRO A 30 13.41 -1.96 7.24
C PRO A 30 14.92 -2.25 7.18
N LEU A 31 15.36 -3.37 7.74
CA LEU A 31 16.79 -3.79 7.73
C LEU A 31 17.06 -4.80 6.61
N PHE A 32 16.25 -5.85 6.55
CA PHE A 32 16.41 -6.90 5.55
C PHE A 32 15.08 -7.56 5.19
N PHE A 33 15.11 -8.20 4.04
CA PHE A 33 14.00 -8.91 3.42
C PHE A 33 14.42 -10.33 3.06
N LEU A 34 13.48 -11.26 3.18
CA LEU A 34 13.58 -12.64 2.72
C LEU A 34 12.34 -12.94 1.87
N ASP A 35 12.53 -13.65 0.77
CA ASP A 35 11.43 -14.07 -0.10
C ASP A 35 11.24 -15.59 -0.09
N TYR A 36 10.04 -16.01 -0.43
CA TYR A 36 9.68 -17.38 -0.73
C TYR A 36 8.94 -17.41 -2.06
N PHE A 37 9.46 -18.18 -2.99
CA PHE A 37 8.87 -18.40 -4.30
C PHE A 37 8.55 -19.88 -4.48
N ALA A 38 7.26 -20.22 -4.59
CA ALA A 38 6.79 -21.59 -4.81
C ALA A 38 6.10 -21.70 -6.17
N ILE A 39 6.40 -22.76 -6.93
CA ILE A 39 5.86 -22.98 -8.28
C ILE A 39 5.72 -24.47 -8.58
N GLY A 40 4.76 -24.81 -9.44
CA GLY A 40 4.57 -26.21 -9.83
C GLY A 40 5.70 -26.78 -10.68
N LYS A 41 6.20 -25.98 -11.63
CA LYS A 41 7.38 -26.28 -12.46
C LYS A 41 8.15 -25.01 -12.72
N LEU A 42 9.46 -25.02 -12.48
CA LEU A 42 10.31 -23.84 -12.56
C LEU A 42 10.35 -23.26 -13.99
N ASP A 43 10.05 -21.99 -14.07
CA ASP A 43 10.20 -21.13 -15.24
C ASP A 43 11.26 -20.07 -14.94
N HIS A 44 12.45 -20.27 -15.48
CA HIS A 44 13.61 -19.40 -15.22
C HIS A 44 13.36 -17.95 -15.63
N HIS A 45 12.69 -17.69 -16.75
CA HIS A 45 12.44 -16.33 -17.22
C HIS A 45 11.55 -15.57 -16.24
N ARG A 46 10.42 -16.18 -15.86
CA ARG A 46 9.47 -15.62 -14.91
C ARG A 46 10.09 -15.39 -13.54
N MET A 47 10.84 -16.38 -13.04
CA MET A 47 11.55 -16.27 -11.77
C MET A 47 12.53 -15.08 -11.77
N VAL A 48 13.33 -14.93 -12.81
CA VAL A 48 14.30 -13.83 -12.91
C VAL A 48 13.61 -12.46 -12.91
N GLU A 49 12.49 -12.31 -13.60
CA GLU A 49 11.71 -11.05 -13.58
C GLU A 49 11.17 -10.73 -12.18
N ILE A 50 10.62 -11.73 -11.49
CA ILE A 50 10.09 -11.55 -10.12
C ILE A 50 11.22 -11.18 -9.15
N ILE A 51 12.34 -11.91 -9.17
CA ILE A 51 13.48 -11.64 -8.27
C ILE A 51 14.11 -10.27 -8.56
N LYS A 52 14.19 -9.84 -9.83
CA LYS A 52 14.59 -8.46 -10.17
C LYS A 52 13.66 -7.44 -9.54
N GLY A 53 12.33 -7.68 -9.59
CA GLY A 53 11.34 -6.84 -8.93
C GLY A 53 11.53 -6.78 -7.41
N ILE A 54 11.81 -7.92 -6.75
CA ILE A 54 12.12 -7.98 -5.31
C ILE A 54 13.38 -7.15 -4.99
N SER A 55 14.45 -7.36 -5.75
CA SER A 55 15.70 -6.60 -5.59
C SER A 55 15.47 -5.09 -5.76
N GLU A 56 14.70 -4.69 -6.75
CA GLU A 56 14.35 -3.28 -6.99
C GLU A 56 13.50 -2.71 -5.84
N GLY A 57 12.51 -3.45 -5.35
CA GLY A 57 11.70 -3.07 -4.19
C GLY A 57 12.57 -2.87 -2.93
N CYS A 58 13.52 -3.79 -2.66
CA CYS A 58 14.46 -3.66 -1.54
C CYS A 58 15.36 -2.42 -1.68
N LYS A 59 15.86 -2.09 -2.88
CA LYS A 59 16.60 -0.85 -3.12
C LYS A 59 15.76 0.40 -2.86
N GLN A 60 14.50 0.41 -3.29
CA GLN A 60 13.58 1.51 -3.03
C GLN A 60 13.33 1.67 -1.53
N ALA A 61 13.11 0.59 -0.81
CA ALA A 61 12.94 0.58 0.64
C ALA A 61 14.22 0.94 1.41
N GLY A 62 15.40 0.63 0.85
CA GLY A 62 16.68 0.81 1.51
C GLY A 62 17.06 -0.36 2.42
N CYS A 63 16.46 -1.54 2.22
CA CYS A 63 16.77 -2.75 2.97
C CYS A 63 17.57 -3.76 2.13
N ALA A 64 18.24 -4.70 2.81
CA ALA A 64 19.02 -5.74 2.15
C ALA A 64 18.13 -6.95 1.80
N LEU A 65 18.20 -7.43 0.55
CA LEU A 65 17.72 -8.78 0.21
C LEU A 65 18.80 -9.77 0.63
N ILE A 66 18.61 -10.49 1.74
CA ILE A 66 19.66 -11.33 2.32
C ILE A 66 19.55 -12.81 1.94
N GLY A 67 18.42 -13.22 1.36
CA GLY A 67 18.17 -14.59 0.93
C GLY A 67 16.70 -14.86 0.75
N GLY A 68 16.38 -16.12 0.59
CA GLY A 68 15.04 -16.62 0.39
C GLY A 68 15.05 -18.11 0.05
N GLU A 69 13.93 -18.62 -0.42
CA GLU A 69 13.80 -20.01 -0.85
C GLU A 69 12.97 -20.09 -2.13
N THR A 70 13.42 -20.92 -3.05
CA THR A 70 12.65 -21.27 -4.25
C THR A 70 12.29 -22.74 -4.20
N ALA A 71 10.99 -23.05 -4.14
CA ALA A 71 10.47 -24.41 -4.04
C ALA A 71 9.74 -24.83 -5.32
N GLU A 72 10.20 -25.91 -5.94
CA GLU A 72 9.45 -26.59 -7.00
C GLU A 72 8.56 -27.65 -6.37
N MET A 73 7.23 -27.48 -6.53
CA MET A 73 6.20 -28.32 -5.88
C MET A 73 5.23 -28.91 -6.92
N PRO A 74 5.67 -29.90 -7.70
CA PRO A 74 4.82 -30.54 -8.68
C PRO A 74 3.65 -31.26 -8.00
N GLY A 75 2.43 -31.07 -8.53
CA GLY A 75 1.22 -31.64 -7.96
C GLY A 75 0.54 -30.81 -6.87
N LEU A 76 1.23 -29.84 -6.25
CA LEU A 76 0.61 -28.86 -5.35
C LEU A 76 0.12 -27.63 -6.13
N TYR A 77 0.95 -27.09 -7.02
CA TYR A 77 0.58 -26.01 -7.92
C TYR A 77 0.30 -26.56 -9.32
N ALA A 78 -0.75 -26.06 -9.98
CA ALA A 78 -1.01 -26.36 -11.37
C ALA A 78 0.12 -25.83 -12.28
N ASN A 79 0.20 -26.32 -13.51
CA ASN A 79 1.25 -25.93 -14.43
C ASN A 79 1.14 -24.42 -14.73
N GLY A 80 2.19 -23.66 -14.37
CA GLY A 80 2.25 -22.23 -14.50
C GLY A 80 1.78 -21.42 -13.28
N ASP A 81 1.08 -22.04 -12.32
CA ASP A 81 0.71 -21.37 -11.06
C ASP A 81 1.91 -21.28 -10.12
N PHE A 82 1.97 -20.18 -9.40
CA PHE A 82 3.01 -19.90 -8.41
C PHE A 82 2.48 -19.05 -7.27
N ASP A 83 3.22 -19.03 -6.16
CA ASP A 83 2.93 -18.23 -4.99
C ASP A 83 4.18 -17.48 -4.53
N LEU A 84 3.98 -16.32 -3.92
CA LEU A 84 5.03 -15.46 -3.41
C LEU A 84 4.71 -15.08 -1.97
N ALA A 85 5.66 -15.28 -1.06
CA ALA A 85 5.60 -14.76 0.29
C ALA A 85 6.86 -13.96 0.60
N GLY A 86 6.74 -12.96 1.48
CA GLY A 86 7.86 -12.13 1.89
C GLY A 86 7.87 -11.93 3.39
N PHE A 87 9.09 -11.77 3.93
CA PHE A 87 9.33 -11.44 5.33
C PHE A 87 10.26 -10.24 5.41
N CYS A 88 9.84 -9.22 6.14
CA CYS A 88 10.66 -8.07 6.41
C CYS A 88 10.91 -7.92 7.90
N VAL A 89 12.15 -7.68 8.27
CA VAL A 89 12.53 -7.32 9.63
C VAL A 89 12.98 -5.87 9.64
N GLY A 90 12.43 -5.10 10.58
CA GLY A 90 12.79 -3.71 10.78
C GLY A 90 13.08 -3.41 12.24
N ILE A 91 13.63 -2.23 12.50
CA ILE A 91 13.97 -1.76 13.83
C ILE A 91 13.35 -0.39 14.09
N ALA A 92 12.88 -0.18 15.31
CA ALA A 92 12.44 1.12 15.79
C ALA A 92 12.96 1.34 17.22
N ASP A 93 13.34 2.58 17.53
CA ASP A 93 13.61 2.98 18.91
C ASP A 93 12.31 2.85 19.71
N ARG A 94 12.38 2.21 20.86
CA ARG A 94 11.21 1.94 21.73
C ARG A 94 10.38 3.19 22.01
N ASP A 95 11.05 4.32 22.24
CA ASP A 95 10.41 5.59 22.59
C ASP A 95 9.85 6.35 21.37
N LYS A 96 10.16 5.87 20.16
CA LYS A 96 9.72 6.46 18.89
C LYS A 96 8.66 5.63 18.18
N ILE A 97 8.24 4.50 18.74
CA ILE A 97 7.20 3.65 18.15
C ILE A 97 5.91 4.46 17.98
N ILE A 98 5.35 4.41 16.78
CA ILE A 98 4.08 5.04 16.42
C ILE A 98 2.97 4.02 16.67
N ASP A 99 2.26 4.14 17.79
CA ASP A 99 1.23 3.19 18.21
C ASP A 99 -0.20 3.78 18.24
N GLY A 100 -0.38 4.99 17.72
CA GLY A 100 -1.69 5.66 17.66
C GLY A 100 -2.22 6.22 18.97
N LYS A 101 -1.65 5.90 20.14
CA LYS A 101 -2.16 6.33 21.47
C LYS A 101 -2.23 7.85 21.66
N LYS A 102 -1.44 8.60 20.90
CA LYS A 102 -1.41 10.07 20.95
C LYS A 102 -2.37 10.73 19.94
N VAL A 103 -3.15 9.94 19.22
CA VAL A 103 -4.20 10.44 18.32
C VAL A 103 -5.33 11.04 19.14
N LYS A 104 -5.83 12.21 18.74
CA LYS A 104 -6.93 12.92 19.41
C LYS A 104 -7.77 13.71 18.43
N PRO A 105 -9.04 13.96 18.75
CA PRO A 105 -9.91 14.82 17.94
C PRO A 105 -9.31 16.19 17.67
N GLY A 106 -9.53 16.70 16.45
CA GLY A 106 -8.98 17.96 15.96
C GLY A 106 -7.63 17.84 15.23
N GLN A 107 -6.98 16.68 15.26
CA GLN A 107 -5.87 16.36 14.36
C GLN A 107 -6.39 16.11 12.95
N VAL A 108 -5.51 16.22 11.96
CA VAL A 108 -5.86 16.03 10.54
C VAL A 108 -5.21 14.79 9.97
N ILE A 109 -5.84 14.26 8.94
CA ILE A 109 -5.38 13.11 8.19
C ILE A 109 -4.75 13.62 6.89
N VAL A 110 -3.46 13.35 6.69
CA VAL A 110 -2.75 13.60 5.44
C VAL A 110 -2.66 12.28 4.68
N GLY A 111 -3.20 12.24 3.47
CA GLY A 111 -3.10 11.09 2.59
C GLY A 111 -1.97 11.25 1.58
N ILE A 112 -1.18 10.20 1.37
CA ILE A 112 -0.12 10.13 0.37
C ILE A 112 -0.62 9.32 -0.82
N ALA A 113 -0.39 9.84 -2.02
CA ALA A 113 -0.84 9.21 -3.26
C ALA A 113 -0.37 7.76 -3.40
N SER A 114 -1.27 6.88 -3.81
CA SER A 114 -0.90 5.56 -4.33
C SER A 114 -0.37 5.66 -5.76
N SER A 115 0.28 4.60 -6.23
CA SER A 115 0.65 4.43 -7.64
C SER A 115 -0.54 3.97 -8.50
N GLY A 116 -1.51 3.31 -7.88
CA GLY A 116 -2.66 2.67 -8.51
C GLY A 116 -3.41 1.80 -7.52
N ILE A 117 -3.86 0.65 -7.98
CA ILE A 117 -4.63 -0.32 -7.19
C ILE A 117 -3.81 -0.88 -6.01
N HIS A 118 -2.49 -0.94 -6.16
CA HIS A 118 -1.59 -1.69 -5.30
C HIS A 118 -1.90 -3.20 -5.38
N SER A 119 -1.80 -3.92 -4.27
CA SER A 119 -1.93 -5.39 -4.25
C SER A 119 -3.30 -5.90 -3.77
N ASN A 120 -4.35 -5.05 -3.78
CA ASN A 120 -5.65 -5.39 -3.22
C ASN A 120 -6.81 -5.18 -4.20
N GLY A 121 -7.89 -5.97 -4.05
CA GLY A 121 -9.11 -5.80 -4.82
C GLY A 121 -9.12 -6.44 -6.21
N PHE A 122 -8.09 -7.21 -6.59
CA PHE A 122 -7.98 -7.83 -7.93
C PHE A 122 -9.08 -8.87 -8.22
N SER A 123 -9.71 -9.45 -7.22
CA SER A 123 -10.88 -10.31 -7.42
C SER A 123 -12.05 -9.52 -8.02
N LEU A 124 -12.30 -8.31 -7.52
CA LEU A 124 -13.31 -7.42 -8.09
C LEU A 124 -12.91 -6.92 -9.48
N VAL A 125 -11.64 -6.53 -9.67
CA VAL A 125 -11.11 -6.14 -11.00
C VAL A 125 -11.41 -7.21 -12.04
N ARG A 126 -11.07 -8.49 -11.76
CA ARG A 126 -11.34 -9.62 -12.68
C ARG A 126 -12.83 -9.86 -12.93
N LYS A 127 -13.68 -9.55 -11.95
CA LYS A 127 -15.13 -9.74 -12.06
C LYS A 127 -15.79 -8.69 -12.95
N VAL A 128 -15.30 -7.44 -12.91
CA VAL A 128 -16.00 -6.31 -13.53
C VAL A 128 -15.37 -5.81 -14.83
N LEU A 129 -14.05 -5.94 -15.00
CA LEU A 129 -13.36 -5.53 -16.21
C LEU A 129 -13.25 -6.69 -17.20
N ARG A 130 -13.50 -6.41 -18.47
CA ARG A 130 -13.35 -7.40 -19.56
C ARG A 130 -11.86 -7.78 -19.73
N PRO A 131 -11.56 -9.05 -20.03
CA PRO A 131 -10.19 -9.51 -20.25
C PRO A 131 -9.38 -8.65 -21.22
N ASP A 132 -9.94 -8.35 -22.40
CA ASP A 132 -9.25 -7.53 -23.41
C ASP A 132 -8.92 -6.13 -22.90
N PHE A 133 -9.84 -5.51 -22.14
CA PHE A 133 -9.62 -4.22 -21.52
C PHE A 133 -8.47 -4.27 -20.50
N ILE A 134 -8.42 -5.33 -19.68
CA ILE A 134 -7.33 -5.54 -18.72
C ILE A 134 -5.99 -5.64 -19.44
N LYS A 135 -5.91 -6.41 -20.53
CA LYS A 135 -4.69 -6.58 -21.31
C LYS A 135 -4.23 -5.27 -21.96
N GLN A 136 -5.18 -4.50 -22.50
CA GLN A 136 -4.90 -3.20 -23.12
C GLN A 136 -4.38 -2.17 -22.10
N HIS A 137 -4.87 -2.22 -20.84
CA HIS A 137 -4.54 -1.28 -19.76
C HIS A 137 -3.70 -1.90 -18.66
N ALA A 138 -2.98 -2.98 -18.98
CA ALA A 138 -2.19 -3.75 -17.99
C ALA A 138 -1.15 -2.90 -17.26
N GLU A 139 -0.52 -1.94 -17.93
CA GLU A 139 0.47 -1.04 -17.32
C GLU A 139 -0.11 -0.21 -16.16
N GLU A 140 -1.36 0.21 -16.28
CA GLU A 140 -2.03 1.01 -15.25
C GLU A 140 -2.66 0.14 -14.16
N ILE A 141 -3.27 -0.99 -14.56
CA ILE A 141 -3.93 -1.92 -13.64
C ILE A 141 -2.92 -2.68 -12.77
N LEU A 142 -1.78 -3.08 -13.34
CA LEU A 142 -0.71 -3.82 -12.67
C LEU A 142 0.45 -2.93 -12.21
N LYS A 143 0.20 -1.63 -12.07
CA LYS A 143 1.22 -0.71 -11.58
C LYS A 143 1.62 -1.09 -10.16
N PRO A 144 2.93 -1.31 -9.89
CA PRO A 144 3.37 -1.84 -8.61
C PRO A 144 3.01 -0.96 -7.42
N THR A 145 2.86 -1.58 -6.27
CA THR A 145 2.65 -0.95 -4.97
C THR A 145 3.77 0.05 -4.70
N LYS A 146 3.40 1.27 -4.37
CA LYS A 146 4.35 2.31 -4.01
C LYS A 146 5.01 2.00 -2.66
N ILE A 147 6.32 2.20 -2.59
CA ILE A 147 7.11 2.06 -1.36
C ILE A 147 7.30 3.44 -0.75
N TYR A 148 6.85 3.62 0.50
CA TYR A 148 6.80 4.90 1.21
C TYR A 148 7.94 5.10 2.22
N VAL A 149 8.84 4.12 2.35
CA VAL A 149 9.82 4.04 3.43
C VAL A 149 10.69 5.30 3.54
N LYS A 150 11.44 5.63 2.50
CA LYS A 150 12.39 6.76 2.53
C LYS A 150 11.73 8.12 2.81
N PRO A 151 10.63 8.50 2.09
CA PRO A 151 9.98 9.78 2.35
C PRO A 151 9.37 9.88 3.74
N VAL A 152 8.80 8.78 4.26
CA VAL A 152 8.14 8.80 5.57
C VAL A 152 9.16 8.76 6.70
N LEU A 153 10.19 7.91 6.66
CA LEU A 153 11.25 7.93 7.68
C LEU A 153 11.94 9.29 7.77
N SER A 154 12.28 9.89 6.61
CA SER A 154 12.83 11.26 6.60
C SER A 154 11.88 12.31 7.17
N LEU A 155 10.56 12.13 7.00
CA LEU A 155 9.55 13.01 7.59
C LEU A 155 9.52 12.87 9.12
N LEU A 156 9.56 11.63 9.64
CA LEU A 156 9.48 11.34 11.07
C LEU A 156 10.61 11.95 11.88
N GLU A 157 11.78 12.20 11.26
CA GLU A 157 12.88 12.93 11.89
C GLU A 157 12.59 14.42 12.13
N LYS A 158 11.62 15.01 11.41
CA LYS A 158 11.41 16.46 11.33
C LYS A 158 10.05 16.93 11.83
N GLU A 159 9.03 16.12 11.64
CA GLU A 159 7.65 16.51 11.96
C GLU A 159 6.96 15.40 12.77
N PRO A 160 6.18 15.76 13.79
CA PRO A 160 5.47 14.79 14.59
C PRO A 160 4.32 14.15 13.78
N VAL A 161 4.33 12.83 13.74
CA VAL A 161 3.26 11.98 13.21
C VAL A 161 2.79 11.09 14.35
N TYR A 162 1.49 11.03 14.58
CA TYR A 162 0.91 10.34 15.72
C TYR A 162 0.36 8.96 15.38
N SER A 163 0.10 8.74 14.09
CA SER A 163 -0.39 7.46 13.57
C SER A 163 -0.13 7.38 12.07
N ILE A 164 0.10 6.17 11.58
CA ILE A 164 0.30 5.85 10.17
C ILE A 164 -0.53 4.62 9.84
N ALA A 165 -1.31 4.65 8.74
CA ALA A 165 -1.95 3.46 8.21
C ALA A 165 -1.58 3.24 6.74
N HIS A 166 -1.21 2.01 6.41
CA HIS A 166 -1.07 1.54 5.03
C HIS A 166 -2.45 1.09 4.55
N ILE A 167 -2.95 1.67 3.47
CA ILE A 167 -4.30 1.38 2.96
C ILE A 167 -4.23 0.17 2.02
N THR A 168 -4.54 -0.99 2.58
CA THR A 168 -4.52 -2.31 1.94
C THR A 168 -5.92 -2.91 1.83
N GLY A 169 -6.06 -4.24 1.91
CA GLY A 169 -7.36 -4.92 1.95
C GLY A 169 -8.25 -4.39 3.06
N GLY A 170 -9.53 -4.18 2.78
CA GLY A 170 -10.46 -3.50 3.68
C GLY A 170 -10.51 -1.98 3.53
N GLY A 171 -9.62 -1.40 2.70
CA GLY A 171 -9.61 0.01 2.33
C GLY A 171 -9.53 0.95 3.53
N PHE A 172 -10.26 2.06 3.46
CA PHE A 172 -10.30 3.06 4.53
C PHE A 172 -10.99 2.55 5.80
N PHE A 173 -12.04 1.75 5.64
CA PHE A 173 -12.90 1.34 6.75
C PHE A 173 -12.23 0.36 7.72
N ASP A 174 -11.33 -0.49 7.23
CA ASP A 174 -10.69 -1.51 8.07
C ASP A 174 -9.28 -1.09 8.52
N ASN A 175 -8.54 -0.30 7.71
CA ASN A 175 -7.15 0.04 8.05
C ASN A 175 -7.03 1.26 8.96
N ILE A 176 -7.85 2.30 8.78
CA ILE A 176 -7.75 3.52 9.58
C ILE A 176 -8.10 3.26 11.07
N PRO A 177 -9.19 2.56 11.42
CA PRO A 177 -9.54 2.34 12.84
C PRO A 177 -8.46 1.64 13.64
N ARG A 178 -7.68 0.74 13.02
CA ARG A 178 -6.63 -0.04 13.71
C ARG A 178 -5.52 0.81 14.34
N VAL A 179 -5.38 2.04 13.84
CA VAL A 179 -4.27 2.93 14.21
C VAL A 179 -4.75 4.19 14.95
N LEU A 180 -6.01 4.23 15.35
CA LEU A 180 -6.59 5.32 16.14
C LEU A 180 -6.64 4.95 17.61
N ALA A 181 -6.58 5.97 18.48
CA ALA A 181 -6.83 5.79 19.92
C ALA A 181 -8.32 5.55 20.17
N ASP A 182 -8.64 4.91 21.31
CA ASP A 182 -10.01 4.70 21.76
C ASP A 182 -10.79 6.00 21.83
N GLY A 183 -12.06 5.97 21.40
CA GLY A 183 -12.93 7.14 21.33
C GLY A 183 -12.59 8.13 20.21
N CYS A 184 -11.71 7.74 19.27
CA CYS A 184 -11.38 8.49 18.07
C CYS A 184 -11.94 7.82 16.82
N GLY A 185 -12.63 8.59 15.98
CA GLY A 185 -13.05 8.21 14.65
C GLY A 185 -12.38 9.06 13.57
N ALA A 186 -12.49 8.67 12.33
CA ALA A 186 -11.99 9.41 11.19
C ALA A 186 -13.12 9.90 10.28
N LYS A 187 -13.04 11.17 9.87
CA LYS A 187 -13.91 11.76 8.87
C LYS A 187 -13.09 12.05 7.62
N ILE A 188 -13.38 11.36 6.52
CA ILE A 188 -12.68 11.50 5.24
C ILE A 188 -13.52 12.35 4.30
N HIS A 189 -12.91 13.34 3.68
CA HIS A 189 -13.57 14.28 2.78
C HIS A 189 -13.37 13.83 1.33
N MET A 190 -14.42 13.30 0.70
CA MET A 190 -14.41 12.98 -0.73
C MET A 190 -14.11 14.25 -1.56
N GLY A 191 -13.38 14.06 -2.67
CA GLY A 191 -13.01 15.18 -3.54
C GLY A 191 -11.82 16.01 -3.08
N SER A 192 -11.24 15.74 -1.89
CA SER A 192 -10.05 16.43 -1.42
C SER A 192 -8.74 15.98 -2.09
N TRP A 193 -8.77 14.95 -2.91
CA TRP A 193 -7.67 14.48 -3.75
C TRP A 193 -8.17 13.96 -5.11
N PRO A 194 -7.33 13.94 -6.15
CA PRO A 194 -7.71 13.37 -7.43
C PRO A 194 -7.70 11.83 -7.38
N ILE A 195 -8.84 11.23 -7.69
CA ILE A 195 -8.96 9.77 -7.78
C ILE A 195 -8.41 9.30 -9.15
N PRO A 196 -7.43 8.37 -9.18
CA PRO A 196 -6.91 7.80 -10.42
C PRO A 196 -8.01 7.14 -11.28
N ARG A 197 -7.88 7.25 -12.60
CA ARG A 197 -8.92 6.78 -13.54
C ARG A 197 -9.21 5.29 -13.47
N VAL A 198 -8.23 4.47 -13.06
CA VAL A 198 -8.41 3.02 -12.89
C VAL A 198 -9.55 2.68 -11.93
N PHE A 199 -9.76 3.46 -10.86
CA PHE A 199 -10.87 3.25 -9.93
C PHE A 199 -12.22 3.62 -10.54
N ARG A 200 -12.27 4.63 -11.42
CA ARG A 200 -13.47 4.97 -12.18
C ARG A 200 -13.86 3.86 -13.15
N TRP A 201 -12.90 3.29 -13.87
CA TRP A 201 -13.15 2.15 -14.76
C TRP A 201 -13.78 0.97 -14.02
N ILE A 202 -13.24 0.64 -12.83
CA ILE A 202 -13.77 -0.46 -12.00
C ILE A 202 -15.18 -0.12 -11.53
N GLN A 203 -15.38 1.08 -11.03
CA GLN A 203 -16.66 1.53 -10.49
C GLN A 203 -17.77 1.54 -11.56
N GLU A 204 -17.49 2.13 -12.71
CA GLU A 204 -18.45 2.26 -13.81
C GLU A 204 -18.74 0.90 -14.46
N SER A 205 -17.71 0.11 -14.76
CA SER A 205 -17.90 -1.21 -15.38
C SER A 205 -18.67 -2.20 -14.52
N GLY A 206 -18.49 -2.13 -13.19
CA GLY A 206 -19.16 -3.00 -12.24
C GLY A 206 -20.41 -2.40 -11.61
N ASN A 207 -20.76 -1.16 -11.91
CA ASN A 207 -21.79 -0.38 -11.20
C ASN A 207 -21.61 -0.48 -9.67
N VAL A 208 -20.33 -0.36 -9.21
CA VAL A 208 -19.98 -0.58 -7.81
C VAL A 208 -20.32 0.66 -6.99
N GLN A 209 -21.01 0.47 -5.88
CA GLN A 209 -21.37 1.58 -4.97
C GLN A 209 -20.10 2.25 -4.42
N ALA A 210 -20.13 3.58 -4.27
CA ALA A 210 -18.97 4.34 -3.77
C ALA A 210 -18.44 3.80 -2.44
N LYS A 211 -19.32 3.45 -1.50
CA LYS A 211 -18.92 2.87 -0.21
C LYS A 211 -18.11 1.58 -0.37
N GLU A 212 -18.50 0.71 -1.30
CA GLU A 212 -17.78 -0.54 -1.57
C GLU A 212 -16.42 -0.28 -2.23
N MET A 213 -16.31 0.74 -3.09
CA MET A 213 -15.02 1.18 -3.64
C MET A 213 -14.04 1.58 -2.54
N TYR A 214 -14.46 2.39 -1.55
CA TYR A 214 -13.62 2.79 -0.40
C TYR A 214 -13.36 1.66 0.59
N ARG A 215 -14.15 0.58 0.58
CA ARG A 215 -13.91 -0.63 1.37
C ARG A 215 -12.91 -1.57 0.71
N THR A 216 -12.96 -1.67 -0.62
CA THR A 216 -12.13 -2.62 -1.36
C THR A 216 -10.78 -2.04 -1.76
N PHE A 217 -10.74 -0.73 -2.08
CA PHE A 217 -9.57 -0.09 -2.68
C PHE A 217 -9.05 1.09 -1.87
N ASN A 218 -7.80 1.45 -2.16
CA ASN A 218 -7.14 2.64 -1.62
C ASN A 218 -7.64 3.97 -2.23
N MET A 219 -8.43 3.94 -3.29
CA MET A 219 -8.99 5.09 -4.00
C MET A 219 -7.98 6.20 -4.35
N GLY A 220 -6.70 5.85 -4.53
CA GLY A 220 -5.64 6.79 -4.85
C GLY A 220 -4.81 7.27 -3.65
N ILE A 221 -5.12 6.81 -2.44
CA ILE A 221 -4.37 7.07 -1.21
C ILE A 221 -3.84 5.75 -0.66
N GLY A 222 -2.53 5.51 -0.79
CA GLY A 222 -1.94 4.26 -0.32
C GLY A 222 -1.46 4.30 1.13
N MET A 223 -1.19 5.48 1.68
CA MET A 223 -0.79 5.66 3.07
C MET A 223 -1.41 6.92 3.66
N ILE A 224 -1.79 6.87 4.93
CA ILE A 224 -2.25 8.04 5.68
C ILE A 224 -1.34 8.32 6.86
N LEU A 225 -1.23 9.60 7.21
CA LEU A 225 -0.51 10.10 8.36
C LEU A 225 -1.43 10.98 9.20
N VAL A 226 -1.46 10.80 10.52
CA VAL A 226 -2.19 11.68 11.44
C VAL A 226 -1.22 12.67 12.08
N THR A 227 -1.51 13.96 11.96
CA THR A 227 -0.68 15.04 12.51
C THR A 227 -1.52 16.23 13.01
N GLU A 228 -0.90 17.19 13.66
CA GLU A 228 -1.59 18.42 14.07
C GLU A 228 -1.95 19.28 12.85
N LYS A 229 -3.11 19.91 12.86
CA LYS A 229 -3.59 20.79 11.77
C LYS A 229 -2.56 21.85 11.37
N LYS A 230 -1.87 22.48 12.35
CA LYS A 230 -0.82 23.49 12.10
C LYS A 230 0.45 22.93 11.43
N ARG A 231 0.64 21.61 11.45
CA ARG A 231 1.80 20.90 10.86
C ARG A 231 1.53 20.36 9.46
N ALA A 232 0.27 20.21 9.05
CA ALA A 232 -0.13 19.54 7.82
C ALA A 232 0.61 20.07 6.57
N LEU A 233 0.72 21.39 6.42
CA LEU A 233 1.42 21.99 5.27
C LEU A 233 2.93 21.69 5.28
N LYS A 234 3.56 21.61 6.45
CA LYS A 234 4.98 21.23 6.57
C LYS A 234 5.18 19.76 6.20
N VAL A 235 4.29 18.88 6.64
CA VAL A 235 4.28 17.47 6.27
C VAL A 235 4.17 17.31 4.76
N ILE A 236 3.19 17.95 4.13
CA ILE A 236 2.98 17.93 2.67
C ILE A 236 4.21 18.49 1.93
N SER A 237 4.74 19.63 2.38
CA SER A 237 5.94 20.24 1.79
C SER A 237 7.17 19.36 1.93
N HIS A 238 7.32 18.63 3.05
CA HIS A 238 8.43 17.68 3.21
C HIS A 238 8.31 16.52 2.23
N LEU A 239 7.13 15.89 2.13
CA LEU A 239 6.87 14.79 1.21
C LEU A 239 7.09 15.19 -0.25
N SER A 240 6.76 16.43 -0.63
CA SER A 240 6.96 16.92 -2.00
C SER A 240 8.44 16.97 -2.42
N LYS A 241 9.40 17.06 -1.50
CA LYS A 241 10.86 16.98 -1.78
C LYS A 241 11.25 15.60 -2.32
N PHE A 242 10.49 14.58 -1.96
CA PHE A 242 10.62 13.20 -2.46
C PHE A 242 9.72 12.94 -3.67
N LYS A 243 9.14 13.99 -4.28
CA LYS A 243 8.17 13.89 -5.39
C LYS A 243 6.87 13.17 -5.00
N GLU A 244 6.59 13.06 -3.69
CA GLU A 244 5.33 12.51 -3.22
C GLU A 244 4.22 13.56 -3.27
N ARG A 245 3.06 13.16 -3.81
CA ARG A 245 1.86 13.98 -3.75
C ARG A 245 1.08 13.60 -2.50
N ALA A 246 0.68 14.61 -1.72
CA ALA A 246 -0.09 14.40 -0.50
C ALA A 246 -1.10 15.54 -0.31
N TRP A 247 -2.19 15.23 0.38
CA TRP A 247 -3.30 16.17 0.64
C TRP A 247 -3.81 15.98 2.06
N VAL A 248 -4.40 17.03 2.64
CA VAL A 248 -5.27 16.88 3.81
C VAL A 248 -6.59 16.26 3.31
N ILE A 249 -6.84 15.02 3.70
CA ILE A 249 -7.98 14.23 3.21
C ILE A 249 -9.07 14.05 4.25
N GLY A 250 -8.86 14.51 5.48
CA GLY A 250 -9.82 14.33 6.55
C GLY A 250 -9.31 14.82 7.90
N GLU A 251 -10.08 14.51 8.92
CA GLU A 251 -9.82 14.90 10.30
C GLU A 251 -10.19 13.79 11.28
N ILE A 252 -9.58 13.83 12.46
CA ILE A 252 -9.92 12.97 13.58
C ILE A 252 -11.04 13.62 14.37
N VAL A 253 -12.09 12.86 14.62
CA VAL A 253 -13.29 13.30 15.35
C VAL A 253 -13.51 12.45 16.60
N LYS A 254 -14.37 12.91 17.51
CA LYS A 254 -14.87 12.08 18.62
C LYS A 254 -15.78 10.98 18.05
N GLY A 255 -15.65 9.77 18.56
CA GLY A 255 -16.46 8.62 18.14
C GLY A 255 -15.61 7.45 17.71
N GLU A 256 -16.14 6.59 16.87
CA GLU A 256 -15.47 5.38 16.38
C GLU A 256 -15.65 5.20 14.88
N GLY A 257 -14.77 4.40 14.28
CA GLY A 257 -14.86 4.02 12.87
C GLY A 257 -14.50 5.13 11.89
N VAL A 258 -14.93 4.95 10.64
CA VAL A 258 -14.63 5.86 9.52
C VAL A 258 -15.91 6.29 8.83
N SER A 259 -16.07 7.59 8.63
CA SER A 259 -17.08 8.16 7.74
C SER A 259 -16.40 8.75 6.50
N VAL A 260 -16.95 8.47 5.32
CA VAL A 260 -16.53 9.01 4.03
C VAL A 260 -17.66 9.84 3.47
N GLN A 261 -17.48 11.14 3.28
CA GLN A 261 -18.52 12.10 2.87
C GLN A 261 -17.95 13.20 1.97
#